data_372c4a92b8d46f5a9e43b50ab97a750a
#
_entry.id   372c4a92b8d46f5a9e43b50ab97a750a
#
_cell.length_a   1.000
_cell.length_b   1.000
_cell.length_c   1.000
_cell.angle_alpha   90.00
_cell.angle_beta   90.00
_cell.angle_gamma   90.00
#
_symmetry.space_group_name_H-M   'P 1'
#
loop_
_entity.id
_entity.type
_entity.pdbx_description
1 polymer ?
#
loop_
_entity_poly.entity_id
_entity_poly.type
_entity_poly.pdbx_seq_one_letter_code
_entity_poly.pdbx_strand_id
1 'polypeptide(L)'
;MNKKYVIVVFFLISILSSVLAQGGLKYRGFSGGMMIHTGYLKSNSFDLQTIQGNYITTSNVEGIPFGIGGSARLHFGKHLRVGGEGYVSNLRYGIQGTTASVSWGGVLADCVWELGRLWPFVGVVAGGGAMEHIILQDVPADDFVVENNVSYREYTFMALSPIVGVEYALSEKMHLTFKMDYVIKISNPQADFPSGPRFFLGFMFYRLDD
;
A
#
# COMPACT_ATOMS: atom_id res chain seq x y z
N MET A 1 -20.89 7.36 6.89
CA MET A 1 -19.52 7.00 7.30
C MET A 1 -19.61 5.85 8.30
N ASN A 2 -18.99 4.70 8.03
CA ASN A 2 -19.15 3.49 8.84
C ASN A 2 -18.51 3.69 10.22
N LYS A 3 -19.22 3.39 11.32
CA LYS A 3 -18.77 3.59 12.73
C LYS A 3 -17.36 3.03 13.00
N LYS A 4 -16.97 1.96 12.29
CA LYS A 4 -15.64 1.34 12.39
C LYS A 4 -14.50 2.29 11.96
N TYR A 5 -14.71 3.10 10.92
CA TYR A 5 -13.67 4.04 10.43
C TYR A 5 -13.51 5.24 11.37
N VAL A 6 -14.60 5.68 12.00
CA VAL A 6 -14.57 6.77 13.00
C VAL A 6 -13.70 6.38 14.19
N ILE A 7 -13.83 5.15 14.67
CA ILE A 7 -13.05 4.64 15.82
C ILE A 7 -11.57 4.58 15.48
N VAL A 8 -11.20 4.10 14.29
CA VAL A 8 -9.79 4.03 13.85
C VAL A 8 -9.19 5.41 13.72
N VAL A 9 -9.91 6.36 13.11
CA VAL A 9 -9.45 7.76 12.97
C VAL A 9 -9.32 8.43 14.34
N PHE A 10 -10.27 8.22 15.25
CA PHE A 10 -10.22 8.78 16.60
C PHE A 10 -9.04 8.21 17.41
N PHE A 11 -8.76 6.93 17.27
CA PHE A 11 -7.65 6.27 17.94
C PHE A 11 -6.29 6.79 17.41
N LEU A 12 -6.17 6.98 16.08
CA LEU A 12 -4.99 7.57 15.45
C LEU A 12 -4.76 9.03 15.88
N ILE A 13 -5.82 9.83 15.95
CA ILE A 13 -5.74 11.23 16.45
C ILE A 13 -5.34 11.25 17.92
N SER A 14 -5.83 10.34 18.75
CA SER A 14 -5.48 10.28 20.17
C SER A 14 -4.01 9.90 20.39
N ILE A 15 -3.46 8.98 19.58
CA ILE A 15 -2.03 8.66 19.62
C ILE A 15 -1.20 9.86 19.15
N LEU A 16 -1.59 10.53 18.09
CA LEU A 16 -0.88 11.70 17.56
C LEU A 16 -0.86 12.85 18.57
N SER A 17 -1.99 13.12 19.23
CA SER A 17 -2.09 14.19 20.22
C SER A 17 -1.25 13.93 21.48
N SER A 18 -1.16 12.68 21.95
CA SER A 18 -0.32 12.32 23.10
C SER A 18 1.18 12.44 22.79
N VAL A 19 1.59 12.18 21.55
CA VAL A 19 2.99 12.33 21.09
C VAL A 19 3.37 13.82 20.94
N LEU A 20 2.44 14.63 20.43
CA LEU A 20 2.66 16.09 20.30
C LEU A 20 2.78 16.81 21.65
N ALA A 21 2.16 16.27 22.69
CA ALA A 21 2.17 16.86 24.04
C ALA A 21 3.47 16.60 24.83
N GLN A 22 4.31 15.64 24.43
CA GLN A 22 5.46 15.18 25.22
C GLN A 22 6.81 15.83 24.89
N GLY A 23 6.91 16.77 23.98
CA GLY A 23 8.18 17.48 23.73
C GLY A 23 8.19 18.24 22.42
N GLY A 24 8.85 19.37 22.40
CA GLY A 24 8.95 20.22 21.23
C GLY A 24 9.33 19.44 19.95
N LEU A 25 8.70 19.81 18.85
CA LEU A 25 8.92 19.23 17.50
C LEU A 25 10.31 19.59 16.94
N LYS A 26 11.39 19.26 17.69
CA LYS A 26 12.74 19.47 17.20
C LYS A 26 13.02 18.48 16.09
N TYR A 27 13.45 18.97 14.94
CA TYR A 27 13.94 18.13 13.84
C TYR A 27 15.19 17.35 14.29
N ARG A 28 15.24 16.06 14.01
CA ARG A 28 16.32 15.14 14.39
C ARG A 28 17.03 14.50 13.20
N GLY A 29 16.58 14.74 11.98
CA GLY A 29 17.17 14.12 10.80
C GLY A 29 16.16 13.44 9.90
N PHE A 30 16.65 12.59 9.02
CA PHE A 30 15.80 11.89 8.05
C PHE A 30 16.18 10.41 7.91
N SER A 31 15.25 9.64 7.37
CA SER A 31 15.49 8.27 6.91
C SER A 31 14.81 8.03 5.57
N GLY A 32 15.31 7.08 4.82
CA GLY A 32 14.72 6.69 3.55
C GLY A 32 15.23 5.33 3.09
N GLY A 33 14.42 4.64 2.30
CA GLY A 33 14.79 3.32 1.83
C GLY A 33 13.79 2.68 0.89
N MET A 34 14.12 1.47 0.50
CA MET A 34 13.33 0.68 -0.44
C MET A 34 12.88 -0.62 0.20
N MET A 35 11.70 -1.08 -0.20
CA MET A 35 11.07 -2.31 0.29
C MET A 35 10.46 -3.07 -0.89
N ILE A 36 10.59 -4.37 -0.86
CA ILE A 36 9.76 -5.28 -1.65
C ILE A 36 8.51 -5.62 -0.84
N HIS A 37 7.43 -5.97 -1.51
CA HIS A 37 6.22 -6.39 -0.81
C HIS A 37 5.51 -7.52 -1.54
N THR A 38 4.77 -8.28 -0.75
CA THR A 38 3.85 -9.32 -1.16
C THR A 38 2.64 -9.28 -0.24
N GLY A 39 1.68 -10.18 -0.44
CA GLY A 39 0.49 -10.26 0.41
C GLY A 39 -0.54 -11.21 -0.15
N TYR A 40 -1.78 -11.03 0.26
CA TYR A 40 -2.92 -11.70 -0.33
C TYR A 40 -4.03 -10.67 -0.55
N LEU A 41 -4.41 -10.50 -1.80
CA LEU A 41 -5.42 -9.53 -2.21
C LEU A 41 -6.62 -10.24 -2.80
N LYS A 42 -7.81 -9.71 -2.49
CA LYS A 42 -9.08 -10.18 -3.03
C LYS A 42 -10.02 -9.01 -3.29
N SER A 43 -10.67 -9.01 -4.46
CA SER A 43 -11.74 -8.05 -4.79
C SER A 43 -13.11 -8.66 -4.54
N ASN A 44 -14.15 -7.82 -4.61
CA ASN A 44 -15.49 -8.31 -4.83
C ASN A 44 -15.63 -8.84 -6.26
N SER A 45 -16.65 -9.68 -6.47
CA SER A 45 -17.01 -10.12 -7.82
C SER A 45 -17.51 -8.94 -8.65
N PHE A 46 -17.13 -8.91 -9.91
CA PHE A 46 -17.58 -7.91 -10.87
C PHE A 46 -17.89 -8.59 -12.22
N ASP A 47 -18.82 -7.99 -12.95
CA ASP A 47 -19.29 -8.53 -14.20
C ASP A 47 -18.49 -7.92 -15.37
N LEU A 48 -18.01 -8.79 -16.24
CA LEU A 48 -17.37 -8.46 -17.51
C LEU A 48 -18.38 -8.68 -18.62
N GLN A 49 -18.70 -7.64 -19.36
CA GLN A 49 -19.53 -7.75 -20.55
C GLN A 49 -18.63 -7.89 -21.78
N THR A 50 -18.86 -8.93 -22.60
CA THR A 50 -18.18 -9.07 -23.88
C THR A 50 -18.63 -7.98 -24.85
N ILE A 51 -17.72 -7.57 -25.76
CA ILE A 51 -18.00 -6.52 -26.77
C ILE A 51 -19.23 -6.87 -27.63
N GLN A 52 -19.51 -8.15 -27.81
CA GLN A 52 -20.69 -8.62 -28.57
C GLN A 52 -22.00 -8.59 -27.76
N GLY A 53 -21.95 -8.17 -26.47
CA GLY A 53 -23.13 -7.95 -25.64
C GLY A 53 -23.89 -9.20 -25.17
N ASN A 54 -23.46 -10.40 -25.56
CA ASN A 54 -24.22 -11.61 -25.38
C ASN A 54 -23.84 -12.46 -24.16
N TYR A 55 -22.70 -12.19 -23.52
CA TYR A 55 -22.26 -12.94 -22.36
C TYR A 55 -21.75 -12.02 -21.25
N ILE A 56 -22.25 -12.25 -20.03
CA ILE A 56 -21.75 -11.64 -18.81
C ILE A 56 -20.94 -12.72 -18.09
N THR A 57 -19.67 -12.49 -17.91
CA THR A 57 -18.80 -13.36 -17.11
C THR A 57 -18.49 -12.66 -15.79
N THR A 58 -18.85 -13.29 -14.68
CA THR A 58 -18.48 -12.79 -13.35
C THR A 58 -17.04 -13.19 -13.02
N SER A 59 -16.22 -12.24 -12.68
CA SER A 59 -14.81 -12.42 -12.32
C SER A 59 -14.50 -11.79 -10.98
N ASN A 60 -13.39 -12.19 -10.37
CA ASN A 60 -12.81 -11.55 -9.19
C ASN A 60 -11.29 -11.49 -9.33
N VAL A 61 -10.70 -10.46 -8.77
CA VAL A 61 -9.24 -10.34 -8.65
C VAL A 61 -8.84 -11.02 -7.34
N GLU A 62 -8.08 -12.11 -7.42
CA GLU A 62 -7.63 -12.83 -6.23
C GLU A 62 -6.23 -13.41 -6.47
N GLY A 63 -5.30 -13.18 -5.52
CA GLY A 63 -3.98 -13.77 -5.60
C GLY A 63 -2.92 -13.06 -4.77
N ILE A 64 -1.68 -13.44 -5.04
CA ILE A 64 -0.49 -12.96 -4.34
C ILE A 64 0.17 -11.87 -5.19
N PRO A 65 0.10 -10.59 -4.78
CA PRO A 65 0.79 -9.52 -5.47
C PRO A 65 2.29 -9.55 -5.17
N PHE A 66 3.06 -9.03 -6.11
CA PHE A 66 4.46 -8.72 -5.88
C PHE A 66 4.72 -7.28 -6.31
N GLY A 67 5.51 -6.56 -5.51
CA GLY A 67 5.81 -5.18 -5.82
C GLY A 67 7.04 -4.65 -5.11
N ILE A 68 7.37 -3.42 -5.48
CA ILE A 68 8.48 -2.67 -4.94
C ILE A 68 8.03 -1.25 -4.64
N GLY A 69 8.61 -0.67 -3.61
CA GLY A 69 8.35 0.72 -3.26
C GLY A 69 9.41 1.26 -2.32
N GLY A 70 9.15 2.44 -1.80
CA GLY A 70 10.04 3.07 -0.86
C GLY A 70 9.34 4.13 -0.04
N SER A 71 10.02 4.59 1.00
CA SER A 71 9.57 5.70 1.82
C SER A 71 10.74 6.61 2.19
N ALA A 72 10.40 7.89 2.41
CA ALA A 72 11.29 8.87 2.98
C ALA A 72 10.60 9.54 4.15
N ARG A 73 11.29 9.74 5.27
CA ARG A 73 10.72 10.23 6.53
C ARG A 73 11.63 11.27 7.17
N LEU A 74 11.04 12.33 7.67
CA LEU A 74 11.65 13.32 8.54
C LEU A 74 11.31 12.97 9.99
N HIS A 75 12.28 13.04 10.88
CA HIS A 75 12.16 12.68 12.29
C HIS A 75 11.98 13.93 13.14
N PHE A 76 10.96 13.94 13.99
CA PHE A 76 10.65 15.03 14.91
C PHE A 76 10.51 14.52 16.33
N GLY A 77 11.23 15.15 17.25
CA GLY A 77 11.27 14.71 18.64
C GLY A 77 11.73 13.24 18.75
N LYS A 78 11.17 12.52 19.72
CA LYS A 78 11.56 11.11 19.98
C LYS A 78 10.73 10.09 19.19
N HIS A 79 9.54 10.45 18.75
CA HIS A 79 8.57 9.47 18.31
C HIS A 79 7.93 9.75 16.95
N LEU A 80 7.82 11.01 16.54
CA LEU A 80 7.08 11.39 15.35
C LEU A 80 7.96 11.32 14.09
N ARG A 81 7.45 10.65 13.07
CA ARG A 81 8.02 10.69 11.73
C ARG A 81 6.94 11.10 10.73
N VAL A 82 7.29 11.99 9.81
CA VAL A 82 6.40 12.44 8.72
C VAL A 82 7.16 12.40 7.42
N GLY A 83 6.50 11.96 6.36
CA GLY A 83 7.17 11.84 5.08
C GLY A 83 6.27 11.42 3.94
N GLY A 84 6.82 10.66 3.01
CA GLY A 84 6.09 10.08 1.89
C GLY A 84 6.44 8.62 1.69
N GLU A 85 5.49 7.90 1.15
CA GLU A 85 5.64 6.50 0.76
C GLU A 85 4.96 6.25 -0.58
N GLY A 86 5.54 5.39 -1.40
CA GLY A 86 4.93 4.96 -2.65
C GLY A 86 5.44 3.61 -3.10
N TYR A 87 4.61 2.89 -3.86
CA TYR A 87 4.96 1.60 -4.42
C TYR A 87 4.15 1.27 -5.68
N VAL A 88 4.67 0.30 -6.42
CA VAL A 88 3.99 -0.36 -7.53
C VAL A 88 3.83 -1.83 -7.19
N SER A 89 2.64 -2.38 -7.46
CA SER A 89 2.25 -3.74 -7.17
C SER A 89 1.63 -4.39 -8.39
N ASN A 90 2.07 -5.59 -8.73
CA ASN A 90 1.53 -6.36 -9.84
C ASN A 90 0.95 -7.69 -9.33
N LEU A 91 -0.23 -8.02 -9.82
CA LEU A 91 -0.93 -9.25 -9.52
C LEU A 91 -1.33 -9.94 -10.83
N ARG A 92 -0.95 -11.20 -10.99
CA ARG A 92 -1.45 -12.07 -12.07
C ARG A 92 -2.54 -12.96 -11.51
N TYR A 93 -3.65 -13.05 -12.19
CA TYR A 93 -4.80 -13.84 -11.75
C TYR A 93 -5.62 -14.38 -12.94
N GLY A 94 -6.49 -15.37 -12.68
CA GLY A 94 -7.38 -15.91 -13.69
C GLY A 94 -6.64 -16.57 -14.86
N ILE A 95 -7.07 -16.24 -16.08
CA ILE A 95 -6.48 -16.77 -17.33
C ILE A 95 -5.07 -16.20 -17.50
N GLN A 96 -4.16 -17.00 -18.04
CA GLN A 96 -2.77 -16.62 -18.28
C GLN A 96 -2.67 -15.32 -19.09
N GLY A 97 -1.94 -14.33 -18.56
CA GLY A 97 -1.82 -12.99 -19.14
C GLY A 97 -2.76 -11.94 -18.55
N THR A 98 -3.75 -12.32 -17.76
CA THR A 98 -4.59 -11.37 -17.02
C THR A 98 -3.81 -10.78 -15.86
N THR A 99 -3.74 -9.44 -15.82
CA THR A 99 -2.95 -8.72 -14.81
C THR A 99 -3.72 -7.56 -14.20
N ALA A 100 -3.48 -7.32 -12.92
CA ALA A 100 -3.86 -6.09 -12.22
C ALA A 100 -2.61 -5.40 -11.70
N SER A 101 -2.42 -4.15 -12.05
CA SER A 101 -1.32 -3.31 -11.58
C SER A 101 -1.87 -2.16 -10.74
N VAL A 102 -1.27 -1.93 -9.58
CA VAL A 102 -1.62 -0.81 -8.70
C VAL A 102 -0.39 0.01 -8.44
N SER A 103 -0.44 1.29 -8.82
CA SER A 103 0.51 2.31 -8.39
C SER A 103 -0.13 3.18 -7.32
N TRP A 104 0.56 3.38 -6.20
CA TRP A 104 -0.01 4.06 -5.03
C TRP A 104 1.07 4.85 -4.31
N GLY A 105 0.71 6.02 -3.78
CA GLY A 105 1.60 6.79 -2.93
C GLY A 105 0.88 7.90 -2.17
N GLY A 106 1.52 8.37 -1.11
CA GLY A 106 0.91 9.40 -0.28
C GLY A 106 1.83 9.94 0.82
N VAL A 107 1.24 10.82 1.61
CA VAL A 107 1.86 11.36 2.81
C VAL A 107 1.79 10.33 3.92
N LEU A 108 2.92 10.07 4.53
CA LEU A 108 3.10 9.16 5.65
C LEU A 108 3.24 9.94 6.96
N ALA A 109 2.56 9.50 7.99
CA ALA A 109 2.83 9.91 9.37
C ALA A 109 2.83 8.68 10.27
N ASP A 110 3.87 8.48 11.05
CA ASP A 110 3.98 7.38 11.99
C ASP A 110 4.62 7.77 13.32
N CYS A 111 4.35 6.95 14.34
CA CYS A 111 4.98 7.00 15.64
C CYS A 111 5.89 5.79 15.81
N VAL A 112 7.12 6.01 16.23
CA VAL A 112 8.14 5.01 16.46
C VAL A 112 8.60 5.02 17.91
N TRP A 113 8.96 3.85 18.45
CA TRP A 113 9.53 3.69 19.80
C TRP A 113 10.88 3.01 19.70
N GLU A 114 11.91 3.70 20.14
CA GLU A 114 13.30 3.23 20.14
C GLU A 114 13.54 2.31 21.35
N LEU A 115 13.37 0.98 21.18
CA LEU A 115 13.58 -0.04 22.20
C LEU A 115 14.90 -0.80 21.94
N GLY A 116 16.01 -0.11 22.16
CA GLY A 116 17.33 -0.63 21.84
C GLY A 116 17.49 -0.84 20.31
N ARG A 117 17.68 -2.11 19.88
CA ARG A 117 17.79 -2.42 18.45
C ARG A 117 16.44 -2.61 17.74
N LEU A 118 15.35 -2.75 18.48
CA LEU A 118 14.01 -2.92 17.92
C LEU A 118 13.25 -1.61 18.00
N TRP A 119 12.75 -1.14 16.86
CA TRP A 119 12.01 0.10 16.71
C TRP A 119 10.62 -0.18 16.15
N PRO A 120 9.67 -0.62 17.00
CA PRO A 120 8.29 -0.78 16.57
C PRO A 120 7.67 0.57 16.21
N PHE A 121 6.78 0.54 15.21
CA PHE A 121 6.09 1.74 14.76
C PHE A 121 4.66 1.45 14.31
N VAL A 122 3.83 2.47 14.37
CA VAL A 122 2.46 2.46 13.87
C VAL A 122 2.16 3.80 13.23
N GLY A 123 1.40 3.78 12.14
CA GLY A 123 1.11 5.01 11.42
C GLY A 123 0.05 4.85 10.36
N VAL A 124 -0.02 5.83 9.46
CA VAL A 124 -0.95 5.87 8.36
C VAL A 124 -0.33 6.55 7.15
N VAL A 125 -0.65 6.05 5.97
CA VAL A 125 -0.40 6.73 4.69
C VAL A 125 -1.74 7.21 4.15
N ALA A 126 -1.81 8.48 3.78
CA ALA A 126 -2.97 9.08 3.10
C ALA A 126 -2.56 9.55 1.72
N GLY A 127 -3.23 9.09 0.69
CA GLY A 127 -2.85 9.44 -0.67
C GLY A 127 -3.74 8.86 -1.74
N GLY A 128 -3.19 8.69 -2.92
CA GLY A 128 -3.92 8.18 -4.08
C GLY A 128 -3.05 7.34 -5.00
N GLY A 129 -3.70 6.77 -5.98
CA GLY A 129 -3.05 5.92 -6.96
C GLY A 129 -3.91 5.65 -8.17
N ALA A 130 -3.36 4.85 -9.06
CA ALA A 130 -4.05 4.33 -10.22
C ALA A 130 -4.05 2.80 -10.18
N MET A 131 -5.11 2.23 -10.71
CA MET A 131 -5.23 0.81 -10.92
C MET A 131 -5.48 0.55 -12.39
N GLU A 132 -4.70 -0.35 -12.95
CA GLU A 132 -4.79 -0.80 -14.32
C GLU A 132 -5.14 -2.29 -14.35
N HIS A 133 -6.16 -2.64 -15.13
CA HIS A 133 -6.54 -4.02 -15.39
C HIS A 133 -6.36 -4.35 -16.86
N ILE A 134 -5.65 -5.43 -17.13
CA ILE A 134 -5.59 -6.06 -18.43
C ILE A 134 -6.23 -7.43 -18.26
N ILE A 135 -7.40 -7.63 -18.85
CA ILE A 135 -8.19 -8.85 -18.72
C ILE A 135 -8.23 -9.55 -20.05
N LEU A 136 -7.69 -10.76 -20.11
CA LEU A 136 -7.84 -11.63 -21.27
C LEU A 136 -9.16 -12.40 -21.14
N GLN A 137 -10.01 -12.30 -22.16
CA GLN A 137 -11.32 -12.98 -22.20
C GLN A 137 -11.23 -14.39 -22.75
N ASP A 138 -10.15 -14.69 -23.50
CA ASP A 138 -9.94 -16.01 -24.10
C ASP A 138 -8.45 -16.36 -24.12
N VAL A 139 -8.13 -17.66 -24.18
CA VAL A 139 -6.74 -18.12 -24.36
C VAL A 139 -6.39 -17.93 -25.83
N PRO A 140 -5.37 -17.14 -26.19
CA PRO A 140 -4.95 -17.01 -27.58
C PRO A 140 -4.60 -18.40 -28.15
N ALA A 141 -5.11 -18.73 -29.32
CA ALA A 141 -4.80 -19.99 -29.99
C ALA A 141 -3.33 -20.05 -30.47
N ASP A 142 -2.71 -18.88 -30.63
CA ASP A 142 -1.30 -18.69 -31.00
C ASP A 142 -0.68 -17.65 -30.09
N ASP A 143 0.65 -17.46 -30.15
CA ASP A 143 1.43 -16.48 -29.33
C ASP A 143 1.03 -15.01 -29.55
N PHE A 144 0.03 -14.74 -30.39
CA PHE A 144 -0.48 -13.42 -30.70
C PHE A 144 -1.78 -13.12 -29.96
N VAL A 145 -1.82 -12.03 -29.21
CA VAL A 145 -3.05 -11.50 -28.59
C VAL A 145 -3.77 -10.64 -29.60
N VAL A 146 -4.97 -11.02 -29.98
CA VAL A 146 -5.83 -10.22 -30.87
C VAL A 146 -6.56 -9.16 -30.02
N GLU A 147 -6.57 -7.92 -30.48
CA GLU A 147 -7.13 -6.75 -29.76
C GLU A 147 -8.59 -6.94 -29.27
N ASN A 148 -9.36 -7.78 -29.97
CA ASN A 148 -10.75 -8.08 -29.63
C ASN A 148 -10.94 -8.96 -28.38
N ASN A 149 -9.89 -9.59 -27.86
CA ASN A 149 -9.94 -10.50 -26.71
C ASN A 149 -9.35 -9.88 -25.44
N VAL A 150 -9.00 -8.61 -25.48
CA VAL A 150 -8.39 -7.88 -24.36
C VAL A 150 -9.31 -6.77 -23.89
N SER A 151 -9.66 -6.78 -22.63
CA SER A 151 -10.32 -5.65 -21.97
C SER A 151 -9.31 -4.88 -21.13
N TYR A 152 -9.17 -3.59 -21.40
CA TYR A 152 -8.34 -2.67 -20.63
C TYR A 152 -9.23 -1.76 -19.79
N ARG A 153 -8.88 -1.60 -18.53
CA ARG A 153 -9.54 -0.66 -17.62
C ARG A 153 -8.53 0.02 -16.74
N GLU A 154 -8.66 1.34 -16.66
CA GLU A 154 -7.85 2.16 -15.77
C GLU A 154 -8.75 3.09 -14.95
N TYR A 155 -8.42 3.28 -13.68
CA TYR A 155 -9.07 4.29 -12.84
C TYR A 155 -8.16 4.72 -11.68
N THR A 156 -8.40 5.94 -11.22
CA THR A 156 -7.71 6.51 -10.06
C THR A 156 -8.55 6.38 -8.79
N PHE A 157 -7.90 6.32 -7.65
CA PHE A 157 -8.53 6.23 -6.34
C PHE A 157 -7.79 7.04 -5.28
N MET A 158 -8.49 7.39 -4.21
CA MET A 158 -7.89 7.89 -2.98
C MET A 158 -8.10 6.86 -1.86
N ALA A 159 -7.12 6.71 -1.00
CA ALA A 159 -7.15 5.73 0.08
C ALA A 159 -6.37 6.17 1.31
N LEU A 160 -6.69 5.52 2.43
CA LEU A 160 -5.89 5.48 3.64
C LEU A 160 -5.29 4.09 3.78
N SER A 161 -4.05 4.03 4.24
CA SER A 161 -3.39 2.76 4.55
C SER A 161 -2.83 2.82 5.97
N PRO A 162 -3.52 2.27 6.97
CA PRO A 162 -2.93 2.03 8.27
C PRO A 162 -1.75 1.08 8.14
N ILE A 163 -0.67 1.39 8.85
CA ILE A 163 0.58 0.64 8.85
C ILE A 163 0.99 0.25 10.26
N VAL A 164 1.57 -0.91 10.39
CA VAL A 164 2.26 -1.35 11.59
C VAL A 164 3.53 -2.08 11.18
N GLY A 165 4.60 -1.90 11.94
CA GLY A 165 5.85 -2.55 11.61
C GLY A 165 6.87 -2.48 12.71
N VAL A 166 8.03 -3.04 12.40
CA VAL A 166 9.22 -3.01 13.25
C VAL A 166 10.44 -2.81 12.38
N GLU A 167 11.35 -2.02 12.86
CA GLU A 167 12.68 -1.85 12.29
C GLU A 167 13.71 -2.45 13.25
N TYR A 168 14.66 -3.20 12.71
CA TYR A 168 15.77 -3.76 13.44
C TYR A 168 17.05 -3.03 13.04
N ALA A 169 17.66 -2.32 13.98
CA ALA A 169 18.90 -1.59 13.79
C ALA A 169 20.07 -2.57 13.57
N LEU A 170 20.50 -2.70 12.31
CA LEU A 170 21.71 -3.45 11.94
C LEU A 170 22.95 -2.63 12.30
N SER A 171 22.87 -1.31 12.09
CA SER A 171 23.86 -0.32 12.50
C SER A 171 23.15 1.00 12.81
N GLU A 172 23.88 2.01 13.25
CA GLU A 172 23.34 3.37 13.50
C GLU A 172 22.73 3.99 12.24
N LYS A 173 23.17 3.57 11.05
CA LYS A 173 22.76 4.14 9.76
C LYS A 173 21.88 3.25 8.92
N MET A 174 21.68 1.98 9.29
CA MET A 174 20.93 1.04 8.46
C MET A 174 20.04 0.13 9.32
N HIS A 175 18.76 0.13 9.02
CA HIS A 175 17.76 -0.72 9.67
C HIS A 175 17.11 -1.66 8.65
N LEU A 176 16.88 -2.90 9.07
CA LEU A 176 16.01 -3.84 8.37
C LEU A 176 14.58 -3.55 8.81
N THR A 177 13.70 -3.28 7.86
CA THR A 177 12.30 -2.92 8.13
C THR A 177 11.38 -4.04 7.71
N PHE A 178 10.51 -4.47 8.61
CA PHE A 178 9.35 -5.30 8.32
C PHE A 178 8.08 -4.50 8.63
N LYS A 179 7.17 -4.42 7.66
CA LYS A 179 5.94 -3.63 7.76
C LYS A 179 4.77 -4.41 7.20
N MET A 180 3.60 -4.22 7.78
CA MET A 180 2.30 -4.65 7.25
C MET A 180 1.41 -3.43 7.04
N ASP A 181 0.62 -3.45 6.00
CA ASP A 181 -0.41 -2.46 5.75
C ASP A 181 -1.70 -3.06 5.18
N TYR A 182 -2.74 -2.20 5.12
CA TYR A 182 -4.02 -2.53 4.53
C TYR A 182 -4.62 -1.29 3.86
N VAL A 183 -4.81 -1.32 2.54
CA VAL A 183 -5.38 -0.18 1.80
C VAL A 183 -6.88 -0.11 1.95
N ILE A 184 -7.36 1.01 2.48
CA ILE A 184 -8.78 1.32 2.66
C ILE A 184 -9.16 2.43 1.68
N LYS A 185 -9.96 2.12 0.67
CA LYS A 185 -10.45 3.09 -0.30
C LYS A 185 -11.38 4.11 0.35
N ILE A 186 -11.16 5.38 0.07
CA ILE A 186 -12.01 6.49 0.53
C ILE A 186 -12.90 6.98 -0.60
N SER A 187 -12.33 7.12 -1.79
CA SER A 187 -13.06 7.58 -2.98
C SER A 187 -13.03 6.54 -4.08
N ASN A 188 -14.00 6.63 -4.98
CA ASN A 188 -14.15 5.79 -6.16
C ASN A 188 -14.10 4.27 -5.85
N PRO A 189 -15.02 3.74 -5.01
CA PRO A 189 -15.00 2.34 -4.57
C PRO A 189 -15.46 1.44 -5.70
N GLN A 190 -14.52 0.97 -6.53
CA GLN A 190 -14.80 0.00 -7.58
C GLN A 190 -14.84 -1.42 -6.99
N ALA A 191 -15.70 -2.28 -7.52
CA ALA A 191 -15.86 -3.66 -7.03
C ALA A 191 -14.61 -4.52 -7.29
N ASP A 192 -13.93 -4.26 -8.40
CA ASP A 192 -12.72 -4.95 -8.87
C ASP A 192 -11.43 -4.55 -8.13
N PHE A 193 -11.48 -3.56 -7.23
CA PHE A 193 -10.29 -3.18 -6.46
C PHE A 193 -9.94 -4.24 -5.42
N PRO A 194 -8.78 -4.89 -5.53
CA PRO A 194 -8.38 -5.92 -4.58
C PRO A 194 -7.90 -5.30 -3.27
N SER A 195 -8.44 -5.78 -2.18
CA SER A 195 -8.09 -5.37 -0.82
C SER A 195 -7.55 -6.57 -0.04
N GLY A 196 -6.62 -6.33 0.86
CA GLY A 196 -6.03 -7.37 1.68
C GLY A 196 -4.77 -6.91 2.38
N PRO A 197 -4.25 -7.70 3.31
CA PRO A 197 -3.00 -7.41 4.00
C PRO A 197 -1.80 -7.54 3.05
N ARG A 198 -0.88 -6.57 3.15
CA ARG A 198 0.40 -6.61 2.44
C ARG A 198 1.53 -6.55 3.44
N PHE A 199 2.60 -7.27 3.13
CA PHE A 199 3.78 -7.41 3.95
C PHE A 199 4.99 -6.89 3.18
N PHE A 200 5.75 -6.03 3.80
CA PHE A 200 6.90 -5.35 3.22
C PHE A 200 8.16 -5.74 3.97
N LEU A 201 9.23 -5.94 3.23
CA LEU A 201 10.56 -6.18 3.76
C LEU A 201 11.56 -5.33 2.99
N GLY A 202 12.46 -4.65 3.69
CA GLY A 202 13.46 -3.82 3.04
C GLY A 202 14.43 -3.16 4.00
N PHE A 203 15.18 -2.21 3.48
CA PHE A 203 16.18 -1.48 4.25
C PHE A 203 15.84 0.00 4.29
N MET A 204 16.02 0.59 5.47
CA MET A 204 15.93 2.03 5.72
C MET A 204 17.30 2.55 6.14
N PHE A 205 17.73 3.62 5.50
CA PHE A 205 18.96 4.32 5.81
C PHE A 205 18.64 5.57 6.61
N TYR A 206 19.40 5.78 7.69
CA TYR A 206 19.21 6.84 8.67
C TYR A 206 20.33 7.85 8.64
N ARG A 207 19.96 9.12 8.77
CA ARG A 207 20.85 10.23 9.08
C ARG A 207 20.17 11.07 10.15
N LEU A 208 20.46 10.73 11.41
CA LEU A 208 19.96 11.46 12.56
C LEU A 208 21.06 12.39 13.07
N ASP A 209 20.63 13.58 13.49
CA ASP A 209 21.48 14.53 14.20
C ASP A 209 21.29 14.31 15.71
N ASP A 210 22.36 14.19 16.47
CA ASP A 210 22.40 13.97 17.91
C ASP A 210 21.86 15.15 18.71
#